data_093a74ec09b4fda90f8ee361043fee9b
#
_entry.id   093a74ec09b4fda90f8ee361043fee9b
#
_cell.length_a   1.000
_cell.length_b   1.000
_cell.length_c   1.000
_cell.angle_alpha   90.00
_cell.angle_beta   90.00
_cell.angle_gamma   90.00
#
_symmetry.space_group_name_H-M   'P 1'
#
loop_
_entity.id
_entity.type
_entity.pdbx_description
1 polymer ?
#
loop_
_entity_poly.entity_id
_entity_poly.type
_entity_poly.pdbx_seq_one_letter_code
_entity_poly.pdbx_strand_id
1 'polypeptide(L)'
;MAPRPSLFYLAAGGLSLPFTKLLFRQKSSGVENVPAEGGCVLAANHVSNFDPWAIGIPLYPRRFLRFMGKSELFWWPLGQIIESGGAFKVHRGQADLEAMETAEQLCRDGHVVVMFPEGTRRKKGLVKKYQPRAHTGAARIALGAGVPLIPAAIKGTDNLLRLGPIRVAYGSPVPLDDLRSADPRDAAQEATDRLMAEIARLEATL
;
A
#
# COMPACT_ATOMS: atom_id res chain seq x y z
N MET A 1 5.49 20.73 -0.10
CA MET A 1 4.20 20.90 -0.81
C MET A 1 3.75 19.51 -1.24
N ALA A 2 2.54 19.06 -0.89
CA ALA A 2 2.07 17.72 -1.30
C ALA A 2 2.07 17.61 -2.82
N PRO A 3 2.56 16.49 -3.38
CA PRO A 3 2.63 16.30 -4.82
C PRO A 3 1.23 16.28 -5.43
N ARG A 4 1.06 16.99 -6.55
CA ARG A 4 -0.24 17.07 -7.23
C ARG A 4 -0.53 15.81 -8.02
N PRO A 5 -1.73 15.20 -7.87
CA PRO A 5 -2.14 14.07 -8.68
C PRO A 5 -2.33 14.47 -10.16
N SER A 6 -2.16 13.50 -11.06
CA SER A 6 -2.49 13.72 -12.48
C SER A 6 -3.99 13.95 -12.68
N LEU A 7 -4.37 14.65 -13.77
CA LEU A 7 -5.78 14.80 -14.14
C LEU A 7 -6.46 13.44 -14.35
N PHE A 8 -5.73 12.46 -14.89
CA PHE A 8 -6.20 11.09 -15.02
C PHE A 8 -6.53 10.47 -13.66
N TYR A 9 -5.63 10.60 -12.66
CA TYR A 9 -5.87 10.10 -11.30
C TYR A 9 -7.12 10.73 -10.67
N LEU A 10 -7.29 12.04 -10.85
CA LEU A 10 -8.46 12.75 -10.34
C LEU A 10 -9.75 12.29 -11.02
N ALA A 11 -9.75 12.15 -12.36
CA ALA A 11 -10.90 11.66 -13.10
C ALA A 11 -11.24 10.20 -12.73
N ALA A 12 -10.24 9.32 -12.73
CA ALA A 12 -10.44 7.91 -12.38
C ALA A 12 -10.94 7.74 -10.94
N GLY A 13 -10.38 8.47 -9.99
CA GLY A 13 -10.82 8.46 -8.60
C GLY A 13 -12.24 8.99 -8.43
N GLY A 14 -12.56 10.11 -9.07
CA GLY A 14 -13.90 10.71 -9.04
C GLY A 14 -14.99 9.81 -9.61
N LEU A 15 -14.72 9.15 -10.74
CA LEU A 15 -15.62 8.14 -11.32
C LEU A 15 -15.73 6.89 -10.46
N SER A 16 -14.64 6.47 -9.84
CA SER A 16 -14.61 5.26 -9.00
C SER A 16 -15.38 5.41 -7.69
N LEU A 17 -15.42 6.60 -7.10
CA LEU A 17 -16.04 6.88 -5.80
C LEU A 17 -17.51 6.45 -5.72
N PRO A 18 -18.44 6.94 -6.60
CA PRO A 18 -19.84 6.50 -6.56
C PRO A 18 -19.95 5.00 -6.84
N PHE A 19 -19.15 4.49 -7.76
CA PHE A 19 -19.14 3.08 -8.14
C PHE A 19 -18.78 2.18 -6.94
N THR A 20 -17.71 2.51 -6.21
CA THR A 20 -17.29 1.73 -5.04
C THR A 20 -18.29 1.80 -3.89
N LYS A 21 -18.87 2.98 -3.66
CA LYS A 21 -19.85 3.18 -2.59
C LYS A 21 -21.18 2.49 -2.88
N LEU A 22 -21.65 2.53 -4.12
CA LEU A 22 -22.96 1.98 -4.50
C LEU A 22 -22.91 0.47 -4.73
N LEU A 23 -21.97 0.00 -5.58
CA LEU A 23 -21.90 -1.42 -5.95
C LEU A 23 -21.20 -2.26 -4.88
N PHE A 24 -20.06 -1.80 -4.38
CA PHE A 24 -19.27 -2.55 -3.40
C PHE A 24 -19.53 -2.12 -1.96
N ARG A 25 -20.43 -1.18 -1.73
CA ARG A 25 -20.76 -0.70 -0.37
C ARG A 25 -19.51 -0.51 0.47
N GLN A 26 -18.46 0.06 -0.18
CA GLN A 26 -17.16 0.23 0.45
C GLN A 26 -17.28 1.09 1.71
N LYS A 27 -16.73 0.58 2.82
CA LYS A 27 -16.57 1.31 4.08
C LYS A 27 -15.10 1.32 4.47
N SER A 28 -14.70 2.41 5.10
CA SER A 28 -13.35 2.57 5.63
C SER A 28 -13.37 3.16 7.02
N SER A 29 -12.34 2.85 7.81
CA SER A 29 -12.10 3.39 9.15
C SER A 29 -10.63 3.78 9.31
N GLY A 30 -10.34 4.73 10.20
CA GLY A 30 -8.97 5.16 10.50
C GLY A 30 -8.28 5.96 9.40
N VAL A 31 -9.04 6.55 8.45
CA VAL A 31 -8.50 7.36 7.35
C VAL A 31 -7.65 8.52 7.87
N GLU A 32 -7.99 9.03 9.03
CA GLU A 32 -7.27 10.08 9.76
C GLU A 32 -5.86 9.68 10.21
N ASN A 33 -5.57 8.39 10.33
CA ASN A 33 -4.24 7.87 10.66
C ASN A 33 -3.23 8.02 9.52
N VAL A 34 -3.72 8.22 8.29
CA VAL A 34 -2.85 8.51 7.15
C VAL A 34 -2.59 10.03 7.15
N PRO A 35 -1.33 10.47 7.30
CA PRO A 35 -0.99 11.90 7.37
C PRO A 35 -1.57 12.67 6.18
N ALA A 36 -2.16 13.83 6.42
CA ALA A 36 -2.71 14.68 5.36
C ALA A 36 -1.62 15.24 4.45
N GLU A 37 -0.43 15.48 5.01
CA GLU A 37 0.76 15.99 4.34
C GLU A 37 1.99 15.18 4.73
N GLY A 38 3.09 15.37 4.01
CA GLY A 38 4.33 14.62 4.20
C GLY A 38 4.24 13.21 3.64
N GLY A 39 5.37 12.51 3.61
CA GLY A 39 5.44 11.14 3.13
C GLY A 39 5.07 10.11 4.20
N CYS A 40 4.65 8.96 3.76
CA CYS A 40 4.53 7.78 4.61
C CYS A 40 4.59 6.49 3.78
N VAL A 41 4.89 5.39 4.44
CA VAL A 41 4.70 4.06 3.86
C VAL A 41 3.38 3.50 4.37
N LEU A 42 2.48 3.16 3.46
CA LEU A 42 1.20 2.53 3.75
C LEU A 42 1.30 1.04 3.39
N ALA A 43 1.30 0.16 4.38
CA ALA A 43 1.50 -1.27 4.17
C ALA A 43 0.26 -2.08 4.51
N ALA A 44 -0.16 -2.97 3.59
CA ALA A 44 -1.40 -3.72 3.72
C ALA A 44 -1.23 -5.20 3.33
N ASN A 45 -2.18 -6.04 3.76
CA ASN A 45 -2.35 -7.40 3.23
C ASN A 45 -2.70 -7.37 1.73
N HIS A 46 -2.39 -8.45 1.00
CA HIS A 46 -2.59 -8.51 -0.45
C HIS A 46 -3.44 -9.71 -0.85
N VAL A 47 -4.69 -9.47 -1.24
CA VAL A 47 -5.65 -10.53 -1.61
C VAL A 47 -6.04 -10.48 -3.09
N SER A 48 -5.95 -9.30 -3.73
CA SER A 48 -6.43 -9.09 -5.10
C SER A 48 -5.60 -8.05 -5.87
N ASN A 49 -5.64 -8.08 -7.20
CA ASN A 49 -5.10 -7.01 -8.06
C ASN A 49 -5.81 -5.66 -7.86
N PHE A 50 -6.99 -5.65 -7.25
CA PHE A 50 -7.79 -4.46 -6.99
C PHE A 50 -7.47 -3.80 -5.63
N ASP A 51 -6.59 -4.40 -4.82
CA ASP A 51 -6.21 -3.83 -3.52
C ASP A 51 -5.65 -2.40 -3.62
N PRO A 52 -4.78 -2.07 -4.60
CA PRO A 52 -4.29 -0.70 -4.79
C PRO A 52 -5.43 0.31 -4.99
N TRP A 53 -6.46 -0.08 -5.73
CA TRP A 53 -7.64 0.75 -5.96
C TRP A 53 -8.50 0.87 -4.70
N ALA A 54 -8.79 -0.25 -4.02
CA ALA A 54 -9.61 -0.26 -2.82
C ALA A 54 -8.99 0.57 -1.68
N ILE A 55 -7.68 0.48 -1.49
CA ILE A 55 -6.96 1.25 -0.46
C ILE A 55 -6.81 2.73 -0.83
N GLY A 56 -6.84 3.08 -2.12
CA GLY A 56 -6.69 4.45 -2.59
C GLY A 56 -7.96 5.28 -2.51
N ILE A 57 -9.12 4.69 -2.78
CA ILE A 57 -10.40 5.40 -2.85
C ILE A 57 -10.76 6.16 -1.57
N PRO A 58 -10.63 5.61 -0.34
CA PRO A 58 -10.94 6.35 0.87
C PRO A 58 -10.03 7.55 1.12
N LEU A 59 -8.83 7.55 0.54
CA LEU A 59 -7.85 8.61 0.66
C LEU A 59 -7.97 9.69 -0.44
N TYR A 60 -8.75 9.40 -1.49
CA TYR A 60 -9.01 10.32 -2.59
C TYR A 60 -9.94 11.48 -2.15
N PRO A 61 -9.74 12.73 -2.61
CA PRO A 61 -8.63 13.24 -3.42
C PRO A 61 -7.45 13.74 -2.56
N ARG A 62 -7.48 13.53 -1.23
CA ARG A 62 -6.54 14.11 -0.26
C ARG A 62 -5.10 13.65 -0.47
N ARG A 63 -4.91 12.38 -0.94
CA ARG A 63 -3.59 11.79 -1.08
C ARG A 63 -3.42 11.15 -2.46
N PHE A 64 -2.25 11.38 -3.05
CA PHE A 64 -1.81 10.71 -4.26
C PHE A 64 -0.89 9.54 -3.88
N LEU A 65 -1.37 8.32 -4.13
CA LEU A 65 -0.65 7.11 -3.75
C LEU A 65 0.30 6.67 -4.86
N ARG A 66 1.46 6.15 -4.43
CA ARG A 66 2.46 5.58 -5.32
C ARG A 66 2.57 4.08 -5.09
N PHE A 67 2.60 3.30 -6.16
CA PHE A 67 2.59 1.85 -6.14
C PHE A 67 3.77 1.28 -6.90
N MET A 68 4.42 0.25 -6.35
CA MET A 68 5.43 -0.52 -7.07
C MET A 68 4.77 -1.39 -8.14
N GLY A 69 5.03 -1.11 -9.41
CA GLY A 69 4.56 -1.88 -10.55
C GLY A 69 5.68 -2.72 -11.17
N LYS A 70 5.40 -3.99 -11.53
CA LYS A 70 6.36 -4.82 -12.27
C LYS A 70 6.71 -4.17 -13.61
N SER A 71 7.99 -4.17 -13.98
CA SER A 71 8.48 -3.61 -15.25
C SER A 71 7.74 -4.13 -16.48
N GLU A 72 7.31 -5.39 -16.46
CA GLU A 72 6.59 -6.04 -17.55
C GLU A 72 5.19 -5.46 -17.80
N LEU A 73 4.65 -4.69 -16.85
CA LEU A 73 3.35 -4.02 -17.00
C LEU A 73 3.46 -2.67 -17.73
N PHE A 74 4.68 -2.13 -17.88
CA PHE A 74 4.90 -0.79 -18.43
C PHE A 74 5.08 -0.77 -19.95
N TRP A 75 4.32 -1.63 -20.69
CA TRP A 75 4.23 -1.56 -22.14
C TRP A 75 3.13 -0.58 -22.60
N TRP A 76 3.30 0.00 -23.76
CA TRP A 76 2.33 0.94 -24.32
C TRP A 76 1.02 0.24 -24.77
N PRO A 77 -0.19 0.75 -24.44
CA PRO A 77 -0.50 1.96 -23.68
C PRO A 77 -0.66 1.75 -22.19
N LEU A 78 -0.60 0.50 -21.69
CA LEU A 78 -0.87 0.15 -20.29
C LEU A 78 0.08 0.87 -19.33
N GLY A 79 1.36 0.97 -19.69
CA GLY A 79 2.36 1.66 -18.88
C GLY A 79 1.96 3.09 -18.53
N GLN A 80 1.52 3.85 -19.54
CA GLN A 80 1.08 5.24 -19.34
C GLN A 80 -0.14 5.35 -18.41
N ILE A 81 -1.07 4.41 -18.50
CA ILE A 81 -2.27 4.36 -17.67
C ILE A 81 -1.89 4.10 -16.21
N ILE A 82 -1.06 3.09 -15.95
CA ILE A 82 -0.68 2.73 -14.59
C ILE A 82 0.27 3.76 -13.94
N GLU A 83 1.16 4.38 -14.71
CA GLU A 83 1.99 5.51 -14.26
C GLU A 83 1.13 6.72 -13.87
N SER A 84 0.17 7.06 -14.73
CA SER A 84 -0.80 8.12 -14.43
C SER A 84 -1.64 7.82 -13.19
N GLY A 85 -1.87 6.53 -12.91
CA GLY A 85 -2.51 6.03 -11.70
C GLY A 85 -1.61 6.00 -10.46
N GLY A 86 -0.33 6.41 -10.59
CA GLY A 86 0.62 6.48 -9.48
C GLY A 86 1.63 5.33 -9.40
N ALA A 87 1.59 4.36 -10.33
CA ALA A 87 2.59 3.30 -10.34
C ALA A 87 3.97 3.82 -10.74
N PHE A 88 5.02 3.25 -10.14
CA PHE A 88 6.40 3.42 -10.58
C PHE A 88 7.03 2.05 -10.82
N LYS A 89 7.94 2.02 -11.79
CA LYS A 89 8.52 0.81 -12.34
C LYS A 89 9.52 0.19 -11.38
N VAL A 90 9.46 -1.13 -11.22
CA VAL A 90 10.46 -1.91 -10.47
C VAL A 90 10.86 -3.16 -11.23
N HIS A 91 12.14 -3.49 -11.24
CA HIS A 91 12.69 -4.70 -11.84
C HIS A 91 12.79 -5.79 -10.76
N ARG A 92 11.97 -6.84 -10.85
CA ARG A 92 12.02 -7.96 -9.90
C ARG A 92 13.16 -8.93 -10.26
N GLY A 93 13.93 -9.33 -9.26
CA GLY A 93 14.92 -10.41 -9.43
C GLY A 93 16.37 -10.08 -9.11
N GLN A 94 16.77 -8.82 -9.15
CA GLN A 94 17.91 -8.33 -8.41
C GLN A 94 17.37 -7.68 -7.13
N ALA A 95 18.09 -7.80 -6.00
CA ALA A 95 17.74 -7.04 -4.82
C ALA A 95 17.58 -5.58 -5.27
N ASP A 96 16.33 -5.13 -5.39
CA ASP A 96 16.00 -3.95 -6.20
C ASP A 96 16.31 -2.70 -5.36
N LEU A 97 17.62 -2.46 -5.18
CA LEU A 97 18.14 -1.30 -4.44
C LEU A 97 17.62 -0.02 -5.07
N GLU A 98 17.58 0.06 -6.40
CA GLU A 98 17.08 1.23 -7.13
C GLU A 98 15.59 1.48 -6.82
N ALA A 99 14.76 0.42 -6.76
CA ALA A 99 13.37 0.55 -6.42
C ALA A 99 13.17 0.98 -4.95
N MET A 100 14.03 0.48 -4.05
CA MET A 100 14.00 0.88 -2.64
C MET A 100 14.40 2.35 -2.48
N GLU A 101 15.48 2.77 -3.12
CA GLU A 101 15.93 4.17 -3.15
C GLU A 101 14.87 5.10 -3.74
N THR A 102 14.26 4.69 -4.86
CA THR A 102 13.15 5.43 -5.48
C THR A 102 11.97 5.57 -4.51
N ALA A 103 11.59 4.50 -3.81
CA ALA A 103 10.51 4.54 -2.85
C ALA A 103 10.82 5.43 -1.64
N GLU A 104 12.06 5.38 -1.12
CA GLU A 104 12.51 6.27 -0.06
C GLU A 104 12.47 7.73 -0.50
N GLN A 105 12.96 8.03 -1.73
CA GLN A 105 12.94 9.38 -2.27
C GLN A 105 11.50 9.88 -2.43
N LEU A 106 10.60 9.06 -2.97
CA LEU A 106 9.18 9.39 -3.05
C LEU A 106 8.58 9.73 -1.67
N CYS A 107 8.93 8.96 -0.64
CA CYS A 107 8.50 9.26 0.73
C CYS A 107 9.07 10.60 1.22
N ARG A 108 10.37 10.90 0.99
CA ARG A 108 10.99 12.19 1.37
C ARG A 108 10.33 13.36 0.63
N ASP A 109 9.90 13.14 -0.62
CA ASP A 109 9.18 14.12 -1.44
C ASP A 109 7.70 14.32 -1.03
N GLY A 110 7.26 13.62 0.02
CA GLY A 110 5.92 13.77 0.58
C GLY A 110 4.85 12.86 -0.03
N HIS A 111 5.24 11.84 -0.79
CA HIS A 111 4.30 10.86 -1.34
C HIS A 111 3.93 9.77 -0.32
N VAL A 112 2.75 9.16 -0.53
CA VAL A 112 2.36 7.92 0.14
C VAL A 112 2.79 6.75 -0.74
N VAL A 113 3.75 5.95 -0.27
CA VAL A 113 4.17 4.73 -0.97
C VAL A 113 3.42 3.54 -0.40
N VAL A 114 2.68 2.84 -1.26
CA VAL A 114 1.89 1.66 -0.86
C VAL A 114 2.69 0.40 -1.09
N MET A 115 2.78 -0.43 -0.05
CA MET A 115 3.51 -1.69 -0.05
C MET A 115 2.62 -2.86 0.38
N PHE A 116 2.92 -4.03 -0.15
CA PHE A 116 2.30 -5.29 0.27
C PHE A 116 3.41 -6.21 0.79
N PRO A 117 3.65 -6.25 2.11
CA PRO A 117 4.80 -6.97 2.69
C PRO A 117 4.79 -8.47 2.41
N GLU A 118 3.63 -9.04 2.11
CA GLU A 118 3.50 -10.46 1.74
C GLU A 118 4.19 -10.80 0.39
N GLY A 119 4.50 -9.80 -0.43
CA GLY A 119 5.17 -9.93 -1.73
C GLY A 119 4.37 -10.65 -2.80
N THR A 120 3.40 -11.45 -2.42
CA THR A 120 2.50 -12.19 -3.31
C THR A 120 1.07 -12.14 -2.78
N ARG A 121 0.09 -12.26 -3.70
CA ARG A 121 -1.32 -12.33 -3.32
C ARG A 121 -1.63 -13.66 -2.64
N ARG A 122 -2.46 -13.60 -1.60
CA ARG A 122 -3.01 -14.80 -0.96
C ARG A 122 -3.94 -15.49 -1.98
N LYS A 123 -3.53 -16.64 -2.56
CA LYS A 123 -4.39 -17.39 -3.48
C LYS A 123 -5.55 -18.02 -2.70
N LYS A 124 -6.81 -17.77 -3.12
CA LYS A 124 -7.95 -18.60 -2.75
C LYS A 124 -7.89 -19.92 -3.54
N GLY A 125 -7.87 -21.06 -2.86
CA GLY A 125 -8.09 -22.38 -3.46
C GLY A 125 -7.12 -23.42 -2.92
N LEU A 126 -7.65 -24.60 -2.60
CA LEU A 126 -7.11 -25.98 -2.41
C LEU A 126 -5.67 -26.21 -1.89
N VAL A 127 -4.86 -25.22 -1.68
CA VAL A 127 -3.51 -25.34 -1.14
C VAL A 127 -3.45 -24.60 0.19
N LYS A 128 -2.98 -25.30 1.23
CA LYS A 128 -2.68 -24.85 2.59
C LYS A 128 -2.51 -23.34 2.69
N LYS A 129 -3.08 -22.73 3.73
CA LYS A 129 -2.78 -21.36 4.18
C LYS A 129 -1.26 -21.18 4.24
N TYR A 130 -0.66 -20.81 3.14
CA TYR A 130 0.73 -20.38 3.10
C TYR A 130 0.70 -18.98 3.69
N GLN A 131 1.25 -18.83 4.89
CA GLN A 131 1.59 -17.51 5.40
C GLN A 131 2.96 -17.17 4.78
N PRO A 132 3.00 -16.32 3.75
CA PRO A 132 4.27 -15.91 3.19
C PRO A 132 5.04 -15.17 4.28
N ARG A 133 6.33 -15.47 4.39
CA ARG A 133 7.22 -14.69 5.26
C ARG A 133 7.19 -13.24 4.79
N ALA A 134 6.86 -12.32 5.69
CA ALA A 134 6.80 -10.90 5.36
C ALA A 134 8.20 -10.39 4.94
N HIS A 135 8.23 -9.60 3.87
CA HIS A 135 9.43 -8.92 3.40
C HIS A 135 9.63 -7.62 4.19
N THR A 136 10.87 -7.33 4.55
CA THR A 136 11.24 -6.14 5.34
C THR A 136 11.23 -4.83 4.53
N GLY A 137 10.88 -4.87 3.24
CA GLY A 137 10.94 -3.71 2.34
C GLY A 137 10.19 -2.48 2.83
N ALA A 138 8.95 -2.66 3.31
CA ALA A 138 8.13 -1.55 3.80
C ALA A 138 8.77 -0.87 5.03
N ALA A 139 9.25 -1.67 5.98
CA ALA A 139 9.93 -1.17 7.17
C ALA A 139 11.25 -0.46 6.84
N ARG A 140 12.05 -1.04 5.93
CA ARG A 140 13.32 -0.43 5.48
C ARG A 140 13.10 0.93 4.84
N ILE A 141 12.11 1.06 3.95
CA ILE A 141 11.76 2.34 3.32
C ILE A 141 11.32 3.36 4.38
N ALA A 142 10.47 2.97 5.32
CA ALA A 142 9.98 3.87 6.36
C ALA A 142 11.11 4.37 7.26
N LEU A 143 12.00 3.46 7.71
CA LEU A 143 13.17 3.78 8.53
C LEU A 143 14.18 4.63 7.74
N GLY A 144 14.52 4.24 6.50
CA GLY A 144 15.49 4.95 5.66
C GLY A 144 15.03 6.33 5.22
N ALA A 145 13.75 6.52 4.99
CA ALA A 145 13.17 7.82 4.67
C ALA A 145 12.82 8.67 5.92
N GLY A 146 12.80 8.07 7.11
CA GLY A 146 12.42 8.75 8.35
C GLY A 146 10.93 9.12 8.41
N VAL A 147 10.06 8.35 7.77
CA VAL A 147 8.62 8.63 7.64
C VAL A 147 7.77 7.61 8.42
N PRO A 148 6.51 7.95 8.75
CA PRO A 148 5.59 7.00 9.39
C PRO A 148 5.36 5.73 8.57
N LEU A 149 5.26 4.58 9.24
CA LEU A 149 4.84 3.29 8.69
C LEU A 149 3.41 3.02 9.16
N ILE A 150 2.46 3.06 8.22
CA ILE A 150 1.01 2.95 8.49
C ILE A 150 0.53 1.56 8.13
N PRO A 151 0.03 0.75 9.08
CA PRO A 151 -0.59 -0.53 8.78
C PRO A 151 -1.99 -0.32 8.20
N ALA A 152 -2.40 -1.15 7.26
CA ALA A 152 -3.76 -1.17 6.76
C ALA A 152 -4.23 -2.61 6.48
N ALA A 153 -5.55 -2.80 6.46
CA ALA A 153 -6.15 -4.07 6.11
C ALA A 153 -7.24 -3.90 5.07
N ILE A 154 -7.34 -4.87 4.15
CA ILE A 154 -8.29 -4.88 3.04
C ILE A 154 -9.02 -6.22 3.05
N LYS A 155 -10.35 -6.18 2.83
CA LYS A 155 -11.20 -7.37 2.70
C LYS A 155 -12.24 -7.19 1.61
N GLY A 156 -12.56 -8.25 0.89
CA GLY A 156 -13.65 -8.29 -0.09
C GLY A 156 -13.22 -7.98 -1.53
N THR A 157 -12.00 -7.57 -1.81
CA THR A 157 -11.48 -7.29 -3.15
C THR A 157 -11.28 -8.55 -4.00
N ASP A 158 -11.23 -9.72 -3.39
CA ASP A 158 -11.12 -11.03 -4.06
C ASP A 158 -12.47 -11.56 -4.59
N ASN A 159 -13.58 -10.90 -4.28
CA ASN A 159 -14.94 -11.30 -4.64
C ASN A 159 -15.71 -10.21 -5.43
N LEU A 160 -15.03 -9.41 -6.24
CA LEU A 160 -15.65 -8.30 -6.97
C LEU A 160 -16.82 -8.72 -7.86
N LEU A 161 -16.73 -9.89 -8.51
CA LEU A 161 -17.81 -10.42 -9.35
C LEU A 161 -19.11 -10.69 -8.59
N ARG A 162 -19.05 -10.87 -7.27
CA ARG A 162 -20.21 -11.05 -6.40
C ARG A 162 -20.75 -9.75 -5.83
N LEU A 163 -20.17 -8.61 -6.22
CA LEU A 163 -20.50 -7.27 -5.71
C LEU A 163 -20.54 -7.23 -4.17
N GLY A 164 -19.65 -8.02 -3.55
CA GLY A 164 -19.53 -8.11 -2.09
C GLY A 164 -19.01 -6.80 -1.49
N PRO A 165 -19.25 -6.59 -0.19
CA PRO A 165 -18.78 -5.37 0.44
C PRO A 165 -17.26 -5.35 0.53
N ILE A 166 -16.65 -4.21 0.18
CA ILE A 166 -15.24 -3.94 0.42
C ILE A 166 -15.09 -3.23 1.75
N ARG A 167 -14.10 -3.64 2.53
CA ARG A 167 -13.73 -3.03 3.80
C ARG A 167 -12.25 -2.66 3.79
N VAL A 168 -11.92 -1.48 4.31
CA VAL A 168 -10.54 -1.01 4.45
C VAL A 168 -10.40 -0.39 5.83
N ALA A 169 -9.37 -0.80 6.57
CA ALA A 169 -9.02 -0.18 7.85
C ALA A 169 -7.58 0.34 7.79
N TYR A 170 -7.35 1.53 8.33
CA TYR A 170 -6.02 2.13 8.49
C TYR A 170 -5.72 2.22 9.98
N GLY A 171 -4.62 1.60 10.41
CA GLY A 171 -4.18 1.61 11.81
C GLY A 171 -3.35 2.84 12.15
N SER A 172 -3.09 3.02 13.42
CA SER A 172 -2.14 4.02 13.89
C SER A 172 -0.72 3.72 13.40
N PRO A 173 0.14 4.74 13.24
CA PRO A 173 1.53 4.53 12.86
C PRO A 173 2.23 3.52 13.77
N VAL A 174 2.98 2.60 13.18
CA VAL A 174 3.82 1.66 13.93
C VAL A 174 4.92 2.43 14.66
N PRO A 175 5.12 2.22 15.97
CA PRO A 175 6.22 2.85 16.71
C PRO A 175 7.58 2.41 16.13
N LEU A 176 8.42 3.38 15.75
CA LEU A 176 9.74 3.15 15.15
C LEU A 176 10.86 3.91 15.87
N ASP A 177 10.56 4.77 16.84
CA ASP A 177 11.54 5.67 17.42
C ASP A 177 12.64 4.93 18.21
N ASP A 178 12.29 3.85 18.88
CA ASP A 178 13.21 2.97 19.60
C ASP A 178 14.13 2.16 18.68
N LEU A 179 13.78 2.04 17.40
CA LEU A 179 14.52 1.26 16.41
C LEU A 179 15.57 2.08 15.65
N ARG A 180 15.55 3.42 15.77
CA ARG A 180 16.43 4.31 14.99
C ARG A 180 17.91 4.16 15.35
N SER A 181 18.23 3.70 16.56
CA SER A 181 19.60 3.46 17.05
C SER A 181 20.04 2.01 16.98
N ALA A 182 19.16 1.10 16.58
CA ALA A 182 19.48 -0.32 16.47
C ALA A 182 20.21 -0.65 15.15
N ASP A 183 20.75 -1.86 15.07
CA ASP A 183 21.27 -2.37 13.79
C ASP A 183 20.19 -2.30 12.71
N PRO A 184 20.48 -1.76 11.50
CA PRO A 184 19.47 -1.54 10.46
C PRO A 184 18.71 -2.81 10.05
N ARG A 185 19.34 -3.98 10.10
CA ARG A 185 18.73 -5.25 9.76
C ARG A 185 17.74 -5.70 10.84
N ASP A 186 18.16 -5.60 12.09
CA ASP A 186 17.34 -5.98 13.26
C ASP A 186 16.16 -5.00 13.40
N ALA A 187 16.40 -3.70 13.23
CA ALA A 187 15.37 -2.67 13.22
C ALA A 187 14.31 -2.93 12.16
N ALA A 188 14.72 -3.27 10.93
CA ALA A 188 13.80 -3.57 9.84
C ALA A 188 12.99 -4.84 10.11
N GLN A 189 13.58 -5.87 10.72
CA GLN A 189 12.86 -7.09 11.08
C GLN A 189 11.83 -6.81 12.17
N GLU A 190 12.23 -6.17 13.26
CA GLU A 190 11.33 -5.82 14.37
C GLU A 190 10.18 -4.92 13.92
N ALA A 191 10.47 -3.88 13.11
CA ALA A 191 9.45 -3.02 12.54
C ALA A 191 8.46 -3.80 11.65
N THR A 192 8.96 -4.81 10.90
CA THR A 192 8.11 -5.68 10.09
C THR A 192 7.22 -6.56 10.95
N ASP A 193 7.74 -7.12 12.03
CA ASP A 193 6.97 -7.98 12.93
C ASP A 193 5.85 -7.18 13.62
N ARG A 194 6.14 -5.96 14.10
CA ARG A 194 5.13 -5.01 14.62
C ARG A 194 4.07 -4.67 13.56
N LEU A 195 4.52 -4.36 12.34
CA LEU A 195 3.63 -4.05 11.22
C LEU A 195 2.67 -5.21 10.92
N MET A 196 3.18 -6.43 10.82
CA MET A 196 2.36 -7.60 10.50
C MET A 196 1.38 -7.94 11.60
N ALA A 197 1.75 -7.76 12.86
CA ALA A 197 0.85 -7.91 14.00
C ALA A 197 -0.33 -6.92 13.92
N GLU A 198 -0.04 -5.64 13.59
CA GLU A 198 -1.10 -4.63 13.43
C GLU A 198 -1.99 -4.89 12.21
N ILE A 199 -1.42 -5.32 11.07
CA ILE A 199 -2.21 -5.73 9.90
C ILE A 199 -3.16 -6.88 10.28
N ALA A 200 -2.67 -7.92 10.97
CA ALA A 200 -3.49 -9.05 11.40
C ALA A 200 -4.60 -8.61 12.37
N ARG A 201 -4.31 -7.69 13.30
CA ARG A 201 -5.30 -7.12 14.22
C ARG A 201 -6.39 -6.36 13.46
N LEU A 202 -6.02 -5.55 12.48
CA LEU A 202 -6.96 -4.82 11.64
C LEU A 202 -7.83 -5.77 10.79
N GLU A 203 -7.24 -6.80 10.19
CA GLU A 203 -7.98 -7.82 9.43
C GLU A 203 -9.07 -8.50 10.26
N ALA A 204 -8.79 -8.75 11.54
CA ALA A 204 -9.74 -9.37 12.45
C ALA A 204 -10.95 -8.47 12.76
N THR A 205 -10.85 -7.16 12.54
CA THR A 205 -11.96 -6.20 12.74
C THR A 205 -12.85 -6.01 11.51
N LEU A 206 -12.45 -6.50 10.34
CA LEU A 206 -13.15 -6.39 9.05
C LEU A 206 -14.07 -7.60 8.82
#